data_f137eca40852a67714fb4c4fe4a2da4d
#
_entry.id   f137eca40852a67714fb4c4fe4a2da4d
#
_cell.length_a   1.000
_cell.length_b   1.000
_cell.length_c   1.000
_cell.angle_alpha   90.00
_cell.angle_beta   90.00
_cell.angle_gamma   90.00
#
_symmetry.space_group_name_H-M   'P 1'
#
loop_
_entity.id
_entity.type
_entity.pdbx_description
1 polymer ?
#
loop_
_entity_poly.entity_id
_entity_poly.type
_entity_poly.pdbx_seq_one_letter_code
_entity_poly.pdbx_strand_id
1 'polypeptide(L)'
;QREGFDIVVDGAHNKEGSQALLSTWNEIYGENKATVIFASAANKDLESIIVPIEKVASRLILTKPKTPRELASYNEVIKHVSKNIQVEREDSVLKAIEVAKESKRNVLIAGSLFLVAEALAILDDKSQNFEPSDQ
;
A
#
# COMPACT_ATOMS: atom_id res chain seq x y z
N GLN A 1 -7.64 -12.77 5.63
CA GLN A 1 -8.06 -13.13 4.29
C GLN A 1 -9.58 -13.24 4.20
N ARG A 2 -10.16 -12.44 3.35
CA ARG A 2 -11.61 -12.38 3.19
C ARG A 2 -11.96 -12.26 1.73
N GLU A 3 -13.11 -12.79 1.35
CA GLU A 3 -13.64 -12.60 0.00
C GLU A 3 -12.66 -13.04 -1.08
N GLY A 4 -11.76 -13.94 -0.75
CA GLY A 4 -10.87 -14.52 -1.73
C GLY A 4 -9.61 -13.71 -2.02
N PHE A 5 -9.30 -12.70 -1.20
CA PHE A 5 -8.06 -11.95 -1.35
C PHE A 5 -7.51 -11.55 0.01
N ASP A 6 -6.22 -11.25 0.00
CA ASP A 6 -5.51 -10.85 1.21
C ASP A 6 -5.25 -9.35 1.22
N ILE A 7 -5.21 -8.79 2.43
CA ILE A 7 -4.75 -7.43 2.63
C ILE A 7 -3.45 -7.53 3.41
N VAL A 8 -2.35 -7.13 2.78
CA VAL A 8 -1.02 -7.23 3.36
C VAL A 8 -0.52 -5.83 3.67
N VAL A 9 -0.01 -5.63 4.88
CA VAL A 9 0.64 -4.37 5.26
C VAL A 9 2.11 -4.64 5.47
N ASP A 10 2.96 -3.73 4.99
CA ASP A 10 4.40 -3.89 5.10
C ASP A 10 5.05 -2.53 5.27
N GLY A 11 5.83 -2.38 6.33
CA GLY A 11 6.46 -1.11 6.64
C GLY A 11 7.66 -0.75 5.77
N ALA A 12 7.82 -1.40 4.61
CA ALA A 12 8.94 -1.10 3.72
C ALA A 12 8.99 0.41 3.42
N HIS A 13 10.12 1.02 3.72
CA HIS A 13 10.28 2.46 3.53
C HIS A 13 11.71 2.81 3.09
N ASN A 14 12.45 1.84 2.60
CA ASN A 14 13.77 2.03 2.03
C ASN A 14 14.02 0.92 1.01
N LYS A 15 15.18 1.01 0.36
CA LYS A 15 15.53 0.08 -0.71
C LYS A 15 15.53 -1.37 -0.23
N GLU A 16 16.18 -1.62 0.91
CA GLU A 16 16.31 -2.98 1.43
C GLU A 16 14.95 -3.56 1.78
N GLY A 17 14.10 -2.76 2.43
CA GLY A 17 12.76 -3.21 2.79
C GLY A 17 11.91 -3.51 1.56
N SER A 18 12.02 -2.67 0.53
CA SER A 18 11.24 -2.87 -0.68
C SER A 18 11.69 -4.11 -1.44
N GLN A 19 13.00 -4.36 -1.47
CA GLN A 19 13.51 -5.57 -2.13
C GLN A 19 13.11 -6.83 -1.38
N ALA A 20 13.15 -6.77 -0.05
CA ALA A 20 12.71 -7.90 0.78
C ALA A 20 11.21 -8.16 0.56
N LEU A 21 10.43 -7.11 0.47
CA LEU A 21 9.00 -7.22 0.20
C LEU A 21 8.74 -7.91 -1.13
N LEU A 22 9.45 -7.49 -2.19
CA LEU A 22 9.29 -8.09 -3.50
C LEU A 22 9.60 -9.59 -3.44
N SER A 23 10.69 -9.95 -2.77
CA SER A 23 11.09 -11.35 -2.66
C SER A 23 10.04 -12.18 -1.93
N THR A 24 9.55 -11.66 -0.81
CA THR A 24 8.53 -12.35 -0.01
C THR A 24 7.22 -12.47 -0.79
N TRP A 25 6.84 -11.39 -1.48
CA TRP A 25 5.62 -11.41 -2.28
C TRP A 25 5.67 -12.50 -3.33
N ASN A 26 6.81 -12.59 -4.02
CA ASN A 26 6.97 -13.60 -5.08
C ASN A 26 6.89 -15.03 -4.52
N GLU A 27 7.41 -15.23 -3.32
CA GLU A 27 7.34 -16.55 -2.68
C GLU A 27 5.90 -16.95 -2.35
N ILE A 28 5.10 -16.00 -1.88
CA ILE A 28 3.75 -16.30 -1.40
C ILE A 28 2.74 -16.28 -2.52
N TYR A 29 2.82 -15.29 -3.40
CA TYR A 29 1.79 -15.04 -4.41
C TYR A 29 2.25 -15.29 -5.84
N GLY A 30 3.53 -15.58 -6.03
CA GLY A 30 4.06 -15.82 -7.37
C GLY A 30 3.89 -14.59 -8.25
N GLU A 31 3.27 -14.77 -9.39
CA GLU A 31 3.07 -13.68 -10.34
C GLU A 31 1.75 -12.94 -10.15
N ASN A 32 1.00 -13.28 -9.11
CA ASN A 32 -0.23 -12.57 -8.83
C ASN A 32 0.09 -11.17 -8.31
N LYS A 33 -0.45 -10.17 -8.97
CA LYS A 33 -0.20 -8.78 -8.64
C LYS A 33 -1.21 -8.25 -7.66
N ALA A 34 -0.91 -7.10 -7.10
CA ALA A 34 -1.73 -6.47 -6.07
C ALA A 34 -2.19 -5.09 -6.51
N THR A 35 -3.28 -4.63 -5.90
CA THR A 35 -3.56 -3.20 -5.83
C THR A 35 -2.72 -2.68 -4.68
N VAL A 36 -1.80 -1.75 -4.97
CA VAL A 36 -0.88 -1.23 -3.96
C VAL A 36 -1.33 0.15 -3.52
N ILE A 37 -1.46 0.32 -2.20
CA ILE A 37 -1.71 1.63 -1.60
C ILE A 37 -0.36 2.13 -1.07
N PHE A 38 0.05 3.31 -1.52
CA PHE A 38 1.41 3.77 -1.30
C PHE A 38 1.48 5.21 -0.82
N ALA A 39 2.41 5.48 0.08
CA ALA A 39 2.83 6.82 0.46
C ALA A 39 4.28 6.73 0.93
N SER A 40 5.02 7.81 0.84
CA SER A 40 6.40 7.83 1.29
C SER A 40 6.75 9.22 1.81
N ALA A 41 7.71 9.27 2.73
CA ALA A 41 8.25 10.54 3.20
C ALA A 41 9.01 11.22 2.06
N ALA A 42 9.02 12.56 2.11
CA ALA A 42 9.60 13.35 1.02
C ALA A 42 11.11 13.19 0.89
N ASN A 43 11.80 12.89 1.98
CA ASN A 43 13.25 12.83 1.98
C ASN A 43 13.81 11.45 1.68
N LYS A 44 13.03 10.59 1.03
CA LYS A 44 13.46 9.23 0.71
C LYS A 44 13.93 9.12 -0.73
N ASP A 45 14.71 8.09 -1.00
CA ASP A 45 15.09 7.73 -2.36
C ASP A 45 13.92 6.98 -3.00
N LEU A 46 13.04 7.73 -3.64
CA LEU A 46 11.79 7.18 -4.15
C LEU A 46 12.01 6.10 -5.19
N GLU A 47 12.99 6.28 -6.06
CA GLU A 47 13.23 5.30 -7.11
C GLU A 47 13.55 3.94 -6.51
N SER A 48 14.43 3.90 -5.52
CA SER A 48 14.83 2.64 -4.90
C SER A 48 13.69 1.94 -4.19
N ILE A 49 12.71 2.72 -3.69
CA ILE A 49 11.56 2.15 -3.01
C ILE A 49 10.50 1.69 -4.01
N ILE A 50 10.23 2.51 -5.00
CA ILE A 50 9.12 2.28 -5.92
C ILE A 50 9.42 1.15 -6.90
N VAL A 51 10.65 1.05 -7.39
CA VAL A 51 10.96 0.05 -8.42
C VAL A 51 10.63 -1.38 -7.97
N PRO A 52 11.01 -1.84 -6.77
CA PRO A 52 10.60 -3.18 -6.36
C PRO A 52 9.10 -3.29 -6.12
N ILE A 53 8.47 -2.27 -5.52
CA ILE A 53 7.05 -2.30 -5.21
C ILE A 53 6.23 -2.35 -6.50
N GLU A 54 6.67 -1.63 -7.52
CA GLU A 54 5.98 -1.59 -8.79
C GLU A 54 5.88 -2.98 -9.43
N LYS A 55 6.86 -3.84 -9.15
CA LYS A 55 6.88 -5.17 -9.75
C LYS A 55 5.78 -6.08 -9.21
N VAL A 56 5.23 -5.76 -8.05
CA VAL A 56 4.10 -6.52 -7.52
C VAL A 56 2.77 -5.82 -7.76
N ALA A 57 2.76 -4.65 -8.38
CA ALA A 57 1.57 -3.85 -8.54
C ALA A 57 0.92 -4.04 -9.90
N SER A 58 -0.39 -4.25 -9.92
CA SER A 58 -1.18 -4.08 -11.14
C SER A 58 -1.80 -2.69 -11.18
N ARG A 59 -1.90 -2.06 -10.02
CA ARG A 59 -2.55 -0.76 -9.87
C ARG A 59 -1.97 -0.09 -8.64
N LEU A 60 -1.78 1.21 -8.70
CA LEU A 60 -1.16 1.96 -7.61
C LEU A 60 -2.10 3.07 -7.17
N ILE A 61 -2.41 3.12 -5.88
CA ILE A 61 -3.23 4.17 -5.30
C ILE A 61 -2.34 4.97 -4.36
N LEU A 62 -2.15 6.25 -4.68
CA LEU A 62 -1.33 7.14 -3.85
C LEU A 62 -2.22 7.83 -2.84
N THR A 63 -1.84 7.76 -1.58
CA THR A 63 -2.66 8.27 -0.49
C THR A 63 -1.83 9.15 0.44
N LYS A 64 -2.51 9.79 1.40
CA LYS A 64 -1.85 10.70 2.34
C LYS A 64 -2.19 10.33 3.78
N PRO A 65 -1.39 9.49 4.42
CA PRO A 65 -1.60 9.21 5.83
C PRO A 65 -1.32 10.45 6.68
N LYS A 66 -1.91 10.49 7.87
CA LYS A 66 -1.63 11.55 8.81
C LYS A 66 -0.24 11.34 9.38
N THR A 67 0.60 12.37 9.29
CA THR A 67 1.98 12.27 9.72
C THR A 67 2.53 13.68 9.96
N PRO A 68 3.40 13.86 10.96
CA PRO A 68 4.09 15.14 11.12
C PRO A 68 5.18 15.35 10.08
N ARG A 69 5.54 14.31 9.32
CA ARG A 69 6.58 14.43 8.31
C ARG A 69 5.99 14.83 6.98
N GLU A 70 6.79 15.55 6.22
CA GLU A 70 6.40 15.91 4.87
C GLU A 70 6.39 14.66 3.99
N LEU A 71 5.34 14.50 3.22
CA LEU A 71 5.20 13.37 2.29
C LEU A 71 5.67 13.76 0.91
N ALA A 72 6.19 12.79 0.17
CA ALA A 72 6.49 12.97 -1.24
C ALA A 72 5.19 13.32 -1.96
N SER A 73 5.25 14.29 -2.85
CA SER A 73 4.06 14.72 -3.59
C SER A 73 3.68 13.67 -4.63
N TYR A 74 2.44 13.76 -5.06
CA TYR A 74 1.92 12.91 -6.12
C TYR A 74 2.85 12.98 -7.34
N ASN A 75 3.23 14.19 -7.76
CA ASN A 75 4.07 14.36 -8.94
C ASN A 75 5.46 13.75 -8.74
N GLU A 76 6.00 13.85 -7.54
CA GLU A 76 7.31 13.25 -7.27
C GLU A 76 7.27 11.74 -7.39
N VAL A 77 6.22 11.12 -6.88
CA VAL A 77 6.08 9.67 -6.95
C VAL A 77 5.88 9.22 -8.39
N ILE A 78 5.02 9.91 -9.12
CA ILE A 78 4.68 9.56 -10.50
C ILE A 78 5.91 9.51 -11.40
N LYS A 79 6.90 10.36 -11.14
CA LYS A 79 8.11 10.37 -11.97
C LYS A 79 8.81 9.02 -12.00
N HIS A 80 8.64 8.23 -10.96
CA HIS A 80 9.36 6.95 -10.84
C HIS A 80 8.49 5.75 -11.16
N VAL A 81 7.23 5.97 -11.54
CA VAL A 81 6.32 4.89 -11.83
C VAL A 81 6.27 4.63 -13.33
N SER A 82 6.30 3.36 -13.70
CA SER A 82 6.20 2.94 -15.09
C SER A 82 4.87 3.36 -15.69
N LYS A 83 4.89 3.69 -16.99
CA LYS A 83 3.66 4.07 -17.69
C LYS A 83 2.70 2.92 -17.86
N ASN A 84 3.15 1.71 -17.60
CA ASN A 84 2.29 0.52 -17.75
C ASN A 84 1.34 0.34 -16.59
N ILE A 85 1.54 1.07 -15.50
CA ILE A 85 0.76 0.86 -14.28
C ILE A 85 -0.28 1.96 -14.15
N GLN A 86 -1.50 1.55 -13.88
CA GLN A 86 -2.57 2.50 -13.59
C GLN A 86 -2.31 3.14 -12.23
N VAL A 87 -2.30 4.47 -12.21
CA VAL A 87 -2.06 5.21 -10.97
C VAL A 87 -3.25 6.09 -10.66
N GLU A 88 -3.68 6.06 -9.41
CA GLU A 88 -4.79 6.86 -8.93
C GLU A 88 -4.36 7.59 -7.69
N ARG A 89 -5.07 8.64 -7.37
CA ARG A 89 -4.85 9.41 -6.15
C ARG A 89 -6.09 9.35 -5.28
N GLU A 90 -5.90 9.01 -4.01
CA GLU A 90 -6.97 9.02 -3.05
C GLU A 90 -6.37 9.45 -1.71
N ASP A 91 -6.58 10.71 -1.34
CA ASP A 91 -5.92 11.28 -0.16
C ASP A 91 -6.34 10.63 1.14
N SER A 92 -7.56 10.13 1.21
CA SER A 92 -8.05 9.46 2.42
C SER A 92 -7.59 8.01 2.44
N VAL A 93 -6.91 7.61 3.50
CA VAL A 93 -6.46 6.22 3.64
C VAL A 93 -7.66 5.29 3.71
N LEU A 94 -8.70 5.67 4.44
CA LEU A 94 -9.92 4.86 4.51
C LEU A 94 -10.51 4.63 3.14
N LYS A 95 -10.66 5.68 2.36
CA LYS A 95 -11.22 5.54 1.02
C LYS A 95 -10.33 4.76 0.09
N ALA A 96 -9.01 4.93 0.22
CA ALA A 96 -8.06 4.16 -0.58
C ALA A 96 -8.25 2.67 -0.33
N ILE A 97 -8.42 2.29 0.93
CA ILE A 97 -8.65 0.88 1.27
C ILE A 97 -9.97 0.40 0.68
N GLU A 98 -11.02 1.21 0.79
CA GLU A 98 -12.32 0.82 0.25
C GLU A 98 -12.26 0.63 -1.26
N VAL A 99 -11.60 1.54 -1.96
CA VAL A 99 -11.45 1.46 -3.41
C VAL A 99 -10.63 0.22 -3.79
N ALA A 100 -9.55 -0.03 -3.06
CA ALA A 100 -8.70 -1.18 -3.36
C ALA A 100 -9.46 -2.49 -3.20
N LYS A 101 -10.29 -2.58 -2.17
CA LYS A 101 -11.05 -3.81 -1.91
C LYS A 101 -12.08 -4.11 -3.01
N GLU A 102 -12.54 -3.09 -3.69
CA GLU A 102 -13.53 -3.28 -4.77
C GLU A 102 -12.98 -4.10 -5.91
N SER A 103 -11.68 -4.08 -6.12
CA SER A 103 -11.08 -4.85 -7.20
C SER A 103 -11.05 -6.35 -6.92
N LYS A 104 -11.25 -6.75 -5.66
CA LYS A 104 -11.24 -8.15 -5.21
C LYS A 104 -9.94 -8.86 -5.54
N ARG A 105 -8.87 -8.11 -5.58
CA ARG A 105 -7.51 -8.62 -5.73
C ARG A 105 -6.75 -8.39 -4.45
N ASN A 106 -5.62 -9.04 -4.31
CA ASN A 106 -4.76 -8.81 -3.15
C ASN A 106 -4.41 -7.33 -3.07
N VAL A 107 -4.36 -6.82 -1.84
CA VAL A 107 -4.05 -5.42 -1.56
C VAL A 107 -2.74 -5.39 -0.76
N LEU A 108 -1.84 -4.53 -1.18
CA LEU A 108 -0.58 -4.29 -0.45
C LEU A 108 -0.55 -2.84 -0.03
N ILE A 109 -0.29 -2.60 1.25
CA ILE A 109 -0.17 -1.25 1.81
C ILE A 109 1.26 -1.07 2.27
N ALA A 110 2.00 -0.15 1.66
CA ALA A 110 3.43 -0.05 1.91
C ALA A 110 3.98 1.35 1.64
N GLY A 111 5.21 1.58 2.07
CA GLY A 111 5.97 2.79 1.76
C GLY A 111 6.21 3.70 2.95
N SER A 112 5.39 3.60 3.98
CA SER A 112 5.50 4.49 5.13
C SER A 112 4.97 3.79 6.36
N LEU A 113 5.70 3.91 7.47
CA LEU A 113 5.24 3.37 8.74
C LEU A 113 3.98 4.09 9.22
N PHE A 114 3.84 5.38 8.91
CA PHE A 114 2.64 6.13 9.27
C PHE A 114 1.43 5.62 8.51
N LEU A 115 1.62 5.28 7.23
CA LEU A 115 0.54 4.72 6.44
C LEU A 115 0.12 3.36 6.99
N VAL A 116 1.08 2.51 7.30
CA VAL A 116 0.78 1.19 7.85
C VAL A 116 0.02 1.32 9.18
N ALA A 117 0.47 2.22 10.06
CA ALA A 117 -0.18 2.41 11.35
C ALA A 117 -1.64 2.86 11.18
N GLU A 118 -1.87 3.82 10.29
CA GLU A 118 -3.23 4.30 10.07
C GLU A 118 -4.10 3.22 9.45
N ALA A 119 -3.55 2.47 8.50
CA ALA A 119 -4.29 1.39 7.85
C ALA A 119 -4.66 0.30 8.85
N LEU A 120 -3.73 -0.07 9.73
CA LEU A 120 -4.03 -1.08 10.74
C LEU A 120 -5.12 -0.63 11.69
N ALA A 121 -5.12 0.64 12.08
CA ALA A 121 -6.18 1.16 12.95
C ALA A 121 -7.53 1.08 12.26
N ILE A 122 -7.58 1.41 10.97
CA ILE A 122 -8.81 1.34 10.21
C ILE A 122 -9.31 -0.11 10.10
N LEU A 123 -8.41 -1.02 9.80
CA LEU A 123 -8.79 -2.42 9.64
C LEU A 123 -9.24 -3.04 10.95
N ASP A 124 -8.60 -2.66 12.05
CA ASP A 124 -8.99 -3.12 13.38
C ASP A 124 -10.38 -2.65 13.75
N ASP A 125 -10.66 -1.35 13.53
CA ASP A 125 -11.97 -0.80 13.83
C ASP A 125 -13.06 -1.52 13.07
N LYS A 126 -12.82 -1.82 11.79
CA LYS A 126 -13.80 -2.54 10.99
C LYS A 126 -14.01 -3.95 11.48
N SER A 127 -12.94 -4.62 11.90
CA SER A 127 -13.07 -5.95 12.47
C SER A 127 -13.92 -5.93 13.72
N GLN A 128 -13.68 -4.97 14.60
CA GLN A 128 -14.45 -4.86 15.84
C GLN A 128 -15.91 -4.55 15.54
N ASN A 129 -16.14 -3.72 14.54
CA ASN A 129 -17.51 -3.37 14.16
C ASN A 129 -18.26 -4.56 13.57
N PHE A 130 -17.56 -5.48 12.93
CA PHE A 130 -18.19 -6.64 12.33
C PHE A 130 -18.47 -7.75 13.32
N GLU A 131 -17.88 -7.68 14.50
CA GLU A 131 -18.04 -8.74 15.48
C GLU A 131 -18.52 -8.19 16.82
N PRO A 132 -19.62 -7.46 16.82
CA PRO A 132 -20.09 -6.85 18.04
C PRO A 132 -20.59 -7.89 19.05
N SER A 133 -21.00 -9.04 18.56
CA SER A 133 -21.56 -10.05 19.43
C SER A 133 -20.51 -10.86 20.16
N ASP A 134 -19.27 -10.63 19.86
CA ASP A 134 -18.18 -11.36 20.51
C ASP A 134 -17.92 -10.92 21.93
N GLN A 135 -18.58 -9.90 22.33
CA GLN A 135 -18.39 -9.36 23.68
C GLN A 135 -19.08 -10.17 24.73
#